data_4db7ebd9b6b8bd52487f14ef626e9f44
#
_entry.id   4db7ebd9b6b8bd52487f14ef626e9f44
#
_cell.length_a   1.000
_cell.length_b   1.000
_cell.length_c   1.000
_cell.angle_alpha   90.00
_cell.angle_beta   90.00
_cell.angle_gamma   90.00
#
_symmetry.space_group_name_H-M   'P 1'
#
loop_
_entity.id
_entity.type
_entity.pdbx_description
1 polymer ?
#
loop_
_entity_poly.entity_id
_entity_poly.type
_entity_poly.pdbx_seq_one_letter_code
_entity_poly.pdbx_strand_id
1 'polypeptide(L)'
;MNRLSFGNFVLDPQRGTLQRNGEPLAIGNKGLILLKALLNSRGQVVGKEALMEAAWPETAIEESNLSVQIAALRKILGPAPDGGAWITTVPRGGYCFVDDDRGSGGLASRQFSLPLSRPSIMVLPLQNASGDPAQDYLADGITEDIITALTRFRWFSVIARNASLAGRTASEIGARYFLEGSLRKSDQHMRISAQLSDVSTGSTIWAERYDLELTEVFAIQDEIAERVAGAIEPELLKSEGAQAAARHTGNMTAWDLVRQGTWHFHKIIRPGHERARELFRKACELDPGLPEAHIWLARVSAGIIAYGWSDDRDADTHEGVAAALTAIGLDERNPYAHYGLAIVSTFAGQLDQAIRAAQKAIEVVPTFALGHYVLGMARLFNGEPLPAIKALEYGVKLSPYDPHMFVWFNMLAVAQLLAGEPARARDSSLRALDIRPGWPRTFEILACCHAALGDWEEARKWSRQFLLLGIGTGDILAPLRHRNPQFANRLRHWLALAETSQQP
;
A
#
# COMPACT_ATOMS: atom_id res chain seq x y z
N MET A 1 -43.61 26.01 -9.65
CA MET A 1 -44.25 25.07 -8.68
C MET A 1 -43.32 23.84 -8.60
N ASN A 2 -42.43 23.81 -7.61
CA ASN A 2 -41.42 22.72 -7.53
C ASN A 2 -41.92 21.60 -6.57
N ARG A 3 -42.80 20.72 -7.08
CA ARG A 3 -43.07 19.45 -6.41
C ARG A 3 -41.92 18.49 -6.73
N LEU A 4 -41.43 17.78 -5.71
CA LEU A 4 -40.37 16.82 -5.84
C LEU A 4 -40.99 15.40 -5.84
N SER A 5 -40.91 14.70 -6.97
CA SER A 5 -41.43 13.33 -7.11
C SER A 5 -40.29 12.29 -7.07
N PHE A 6 -40.53 11.14 -6.44
CA PHE A 6 -39.63 10.01 -6.41
C PHE A 6 -40.41 8.70 -6.17
N GLY A 7 -40.20 7.70 -6.97
CA GLY A 7 -41.03 6.48 -6.95
C GLY A 7 -42.50 6.81 -6.96
N ASN A 8 -43.25 6.31 -5.99
CA ASN A 8 -44.68 6.59 -5.80
C ASN A 8 -44.99 7.72 -4.81
N PHE A 9 -43.99 8.55 -4.47
CA PHE A 9 -44.10 9.65 -3.54
C PHE A 9 -44.07 11.02 -4.25
N VAL A 10 -44.80 12.00 -3.69
CA VAL A 10 -44.76 13.40 -4.09
C VAL A 10 -44.61 14.28 -2.86
N LEU A 11 -43.48 14.99 -2.76
CA LEU A 11 -43.24 16.02 -1.75
C LEU A 11 -43.65 17.37 -2.28
N ASP A 12 -44.56 18.05 -1.61
CA ASP A 12 -44.90 19.46 -1.84
C ASP A 12 -44.27 20.32 -0.74
N PRO A 13 -43.11 20.96 -1.01
CA PRO A 13 -42.41 21.76 -0.02
C PRO A 13 -43.15 23.02 0.44
N GLN A 14 -44.05 23.54 -0.40
CA GLN A 14 -44.82 24.76 -0.07
C GLN A 14 -45.98 24.44 0.86
N ARG A 15 -46.64 23.31 0.67
CA ARG A 15 -47.73 22.85 1.52
C ARG A 15 -47.26 22.05 2.72
N GLY A 16 -45.97 21.69 2.81
CA GLY A 16 -45.43 20.89 3.88
C GLY A 16 -46.01 19.47 3.92
N THR A 17 -46.33 18.86 2.76
CA THR A 17 -47.02 17.58 2.68
C THR A 17 -46.23 16.55 1.86
N LEU A 18 -46.20 15.34 2.34
CA LEU A 18 -45.71 14.15 1.61
C LEU A 18 -46.89 13.27 1.27
N GLN A 19 -47.00 12.81 0.04
CA GLN A 19 -48.05 11.93 -0.44
C GLN A 19 -47.44 10.64 -1.00
N ARG A 20 -48.12 9.51 -0.81
CA ARG A 20 -47.81 8.22 -1.45
C ARG A 20 -49.01 7.75 -2.25
N ASN A 21 -48.86 7.57 -3.56
CA ASN A 21 -49.99 7.26 -4.48
C ASN A 21 -51.16 8.22 -4.36
N GLY A 22 -50.90 9.52 -4.06
CA GLY A 22 -51.95 10.55 -3.86
C GLY A 22 -52.50 10.61 -2.44
N GLU A 23 -52.21 9.67 -1.55
CA GLU A 23 -52.65 9.68 -0.15
C GLU A 23 -51.63 10.43 0.74
N PRO A 24 -52.07 11.33 1.64
CA PRO A 24 -51.18 12.06 2.52
C PRO A 24 -50.57 11.17 3.59
N LEU A 25 -49.24 11.31 3.80
CA LEU A 25 -48.49 10.68 4.86
C LEU A 25 -48.13 11.65 5.98
N ALA A 26 -48.25 11.21 7.23
CA ALA A 26 -47.85 12.02 8.38
C ALA A 26 -46.34 12.08 8.47
N ILE A 27 -45.78 13.27 8.24
CA ILE A 27 -44.34 13.54 8.36
C ILE A 27 -44.13 14.79 9.24
N GLY A 28 -43.21 14.69 10.20
CA GLY A 28 -42.87 15.83 11.05
C GLY A 28 -42.10 16.91 10.27
N ASN A 29 -42.21 18.16 10.72
CA ASN A 29 -41.58 19.30 10.02
C ASN A 29 -40.08 19.13 9.80
N LYS A 30 -39.34 18.60 10.79
CA LYS A 30 -37.90 18.33 10.69
C LYS A 30 -37.60 17.24 9.65
N GLY A 31 -38.39 16.16 9.65
CA GLY A 31 -38.30 15.10 8.64
C GLY A 31 -38.52 15.61 7.21
N LEU A 32 -39.49 16.55 7.04
CA LEU A 32 -39.79 17.16 5.76
C LEU A 32 -38.65 18.03 5.24
N ILE A 33 -38.01 18.82 6.12
CA ILE A 33 -36.83 19.64 5.77
C ILE A 33 -35.66 18.73 5.37
N LEU A 34 -35.40 17.70 6.14
CA LEU A 34 -34.33 16.75 5.85
C LEU A 34 -34.58 16.01 4.53
N LEU A 35 -35.81 15.54 4.29
CA LEU A 35 -36.17 14.87 3.04
C LEU A 35 -36.04 15.83 1.84
N LYS A 36 -36.42 17.10 1.97
CA LYS A 36 -36.22 18.10 0.95
C LYS A 36 -34.73 18.34 0.64
N ALA A 37 -33.89 18.47 1.67
CA ALA A 37 -32.46 18.66 1.50
C ALA A 37 -31.83 17.49 0.76
N LEU A 38 -32.18 16.26 1.13
CA LEU A 38 -31.71 15.03 0.50
C LEU A 38 -32.22 14.87 -0.94
N LEU A 39 -33.48 15.23 -1.23
CA LEU A 39 -34.06 15.19 -2.58
C LEU A 39 -33.47 16.26 -3.53
N ASN A 40 -33.01 17.39 -3.01
CA ASN A 40 -32.33 18.39 -3.80
C ASN A 40 -30.90 17.99 -4.18
N SER A 41 -30.34 17.05 -3.45
CA SER A 41 -28.97 16.47 -3.67
C SER A 41 -29.04 15.00 -3.99
N ARG A 42 -30.01 14.57 -4.84
CA ARG A 42 -30.19 13.16 -5.22
C ARG A 42 -28.90 12.54 -5.74
N GLY A 43 -28.58 11.34 -5.28
CA GLY A 43 -27.38 10.61 -5.67
C GLY A 43 -26.08 11.17 -5.10
N GLN A 44 -26.14 12.28 -4.36
CA GLN A 44 -24.97 12.88 -3.71
C GLN A 44 -25.05 12.72 -2.19
N VAL A 45 -23.88 12.68 -1.55
CA VAL A 45 -23.79 12.62 -0.09
C VAL A 45 -23.97 14.01 0.49
N VAL A 46 -24.95 14.17 1.38
CA VAL A 46 -25.15 15.39 2.15
C VAL A 46 -24.54 15.19 3.54
N GLY A 47 -23.60 16.06 3.91
CA GLY A 47 -22.90 16.01 5.19
C GLY A 47 -23.84 16.15 6.39
N LYS A 48 -23.51 15.52 7.53
CA LYS A 48 -24.33 15.57 8.75
C LYS A 48 -24.52 17.00 9.25
N GLU A 49 -23.45 17.81 9.21
CA GLU A 49 -23.48 19.21 9.62
C GLU A 49 -24.45 20.02 8.75
N ALA A 50 -24.41 19.86 7.43
CA ALA A 50 -25.33 20.55 6.51
C ALA A 50 -26.78 20.14 6.73
N LEU A 51 -27.06 18.89 7.04
CA LEU A 51 -28.42 18.41 7.37
C LEU A 51 -28.90 18.93 8.72
N MET A 52 -28.01 19.01 9.72
CA MET A 52 -28.31 19.58 11.03
C MET A 52 -28.58 21.08 10.92
N GLU A 53 -27.76 21.81 10.19
CA GLU A 53 -27.96 23.25 9.95
C GLU A 53 -29.27 23.54 9.20
N ALA A 54 -29.59 22.74 8.18
CA ALA A 54 -30.83 22.87 7.45
C ALA A 54 -32.09 22.64 8.32
N ALA A 55 -32.03 21.62 9.18
CA ALA A 55 -33.18 21.26 9.99
C ALA A 55 -33.27 21.99 11.34
N TRP A 56 -32.14 22.52 11.88
CA TRP A 56 -32.07 23.20 13.18
C TRP A 56 -31.10 24.40 13.15
N PRO A 57 -31.36 25.43 12.38
CA PRO A 57 -30.41 26.52 12.09
C PRO A 57 -29.95 27.35 13.29
N GLU A 58 -30.69 27.29 14.42
CA GLU A 58 -30.40 28.14 15.60
C GLU A 58 -30.19 27.34 16.89
N THR A 59 -30.04 26.03 16.80
CA THR A 59 -29.97 25.16 17.99
C THR A 59 -28.80 24.20 17.90
N ALA A 60 -27.89 24.25 18.86
CA ALA A 60 -26.86 23.23 19.00
C ALA A 60 -27.52 21.91 19.42
N ILE A 61 -27.50 20.93 18.50
CA ILE A 61 -28.13 19.61 18.71
C ILE A 61 -27.08 18.51 18.56
N GLU A 62 -27.26 17.44 19.34
CA GLU A 62 -26.44 16.25 19.22
C GLU A 62 -26.77 15.49 17.92
N GLU A 63 -25.78 14.85 17.32
CA GLU A 63 -25.87 14.04 16.09
C GLU A 63 -26.88 12.89 16.22
N SER A 64 -27.13 12.42 17.44
CA SER A 64 -28.16 11.43 17.79
C SER A 64 -29.56 11.84 17.31
N ASN A 65 -29.92 13.13 17.38
CA ASN A 65 -31.23 13.64 16.92
C ASN A 65 -31.40 13.53 15.40
N LEU A 66 -30.35 13.79 14.62
CA LEU A 66 -30.36 13.59 13.18
C LEU A 66 -30.59 12.12 12.84
N SER A 67 -29.90 11.23 13.53
CA SER A 67 -30.02 9.78 13.32
C SER A 67 -31.43 9.28 13.59
N VAL A 68 -32.09 9.76 14.66
CA VAL A 68 -33.49 9.43 14.99
C VAL A 68 -34.44 9.92 13.89
N GLN A 69 -34.25 11.14 13.37
CA GLN A 69 -35.12 11.66 12.30
C GLN A 69 -34.93 10.90 10.98
N ILE A 70 -33.70 10.52 10.64
CA ILE A 70 -33.43 9.70 9.45
C ILE A 70 -34.06 8.30 9.60
N ALA A 71 -33.99 7.70 10.78
CA ALA A 71 -34.64 6.41 11.05
C ALA A 71 -36.18 6.53 10.91
N ALA A 72 -36.78 7.61 11.42
CA ALA A 72 -38.21 7.89 11.24
C ALA A 72 -38.59 8.07 9.77
N LEU A 73 -37.78 8.80 8.98
CA LEU A 73 -37.99 8.95 7.55
C LEU A 73 -37.95 7.60 6.82
N ARG A 74 -36.96 6.75 7.12
CA ARG A 74 -36.86 5.41 6.54
C ARG A 74 -38.08 4.57 6.83
N LYS A 75 -38.64 4.67 8.04
CA LYS A 75 -39.83 3.96 8.43
C LYS A 75 -41.10 4.43 7.68
N ILE A 76 -41.22 5.76 7.45
CA ILE A 76 -42.33 6.37 6.71
C ILE A 76 -42.26 6.01 5.22
N LEU A 77 -41.09 6.08 4.63
CA LEU A 77 -40.88 5.79 3.21
C LEU A 77 -40.98 4.29 2.88
N GLY A 78 -40.63 3.43 3.85
CA GLY A 78 -40.54 2.00 3.60
C GLY A 78 -39.40 1.60 2.66
N PRO A 79 -39.38 0.35 2.16
CA PRO A 79 -38.38 -0.08 1.19
C PRO A 79 -38.56 0.62 -0.17
N ALA A 80 -37.47 0.88 -0.86
CA ALA A 80 -37.48 1.32 -2.24
C ALA A 80 -37.90 0.18 -3.19
N PRO A 81 -38.28 0.45 -4.44
CA PRO A 81 -38.76 -0.57 -5.39
C PRO A 81 -37.77 -1.70 -5.64
N ASP A 82 -36.48 -1.43 -5.47
CA ASP A 82 -35.37 -2.41 -5.58
C ASP A 82 -35.15 -3.23 -4.30
N GLY A 83 -35.98 -3.03 -3.26
CA GLY A 83 -35.84 -3.67 -1.94
C GLY A 83 -34.84 -2.98 -1.02
N GLY A 84 -34.15 -1.96 -1.46
CA GLY A 84 -33.21 -1.16 -0.68
C GLY A 84 -33.87 -0.06 0.16
N ALA A 85 -33.08 0.83 0.73
CA ALA A 85 -33.56 2.00 1.46
C ALA A 85 -33.45 3.27 0.60
N TRP A 86 -34.48 4.12 0.61
CA TRP A 86 -34.48 5.42 -0.05
C TRP A 86 -33.38 6.36 0.43
N ILE A 87 -32.97 6.21 1.69
CA ILE A 87 -31.91 7.03 2.31
C ILE A 87 -30.84 6.08 2.83
N THR A 88 -29.64 6.17 2.28
CA THR A 88 -28.47 5.37 2.71
C THR A 88 -27.58 6.21 3.63
N THR A 89 -26.91 5.53 4.58
CA THR A 89 -25.90 6.17 5.44
C THR A 89 -24.54 5.99 4.79
N VAL A 90 -23.81 7.08 4.64
CA VAL A 90 -22.41 7.06 4.19
C VAL A 90 -21.52 7.26 5.42
N PRO A 91 -20.75 6.25 5.87
CA PRO A 91 -19.92 6.35 7.05
C PRO A 91 -18.98 7.56 6.96
N ARG A 92 -18.94 8.37 8.00
CA ARG A 92 -18.19 9.65 8.10
C ARG A 92 -18.55 10.72 7.07
N GLY A 93 -19.41 10.44 6.10
CA GLY A 93 -19.83 11.37 5.05
C GLY A 93 -21.19 12.02 5.29
N GLY A 94 -22.15 11.29 5.87
CA GLY A 94 -23.53 11.77 6.05
C GLY A 94 -24.58 10.83 5.48
N TYR A 95 -25.57 11.37 4.74
CA TYR A 95 -26.67 10.60 4.18
C TYR A 95 -26.84 10.90 2.68
N CYS A 96 -27.26 9.90 1.91
CA CYS A 96 -27.52 10.03 0.48
C CYS A 96 -28.93 9.52 0.15
N PHE A 97 -29.67 10.27 -0.69
CA PHE A 97 -30.95 9.82 -1.24
C PHE A 97 -30.72 9.04 -2.53
N VAL A 98 -31.26 7.84 -2.62
CA VAL A 98 -31.14 6.98 -3.81
C VAL A 98 -32.13 7.47 -4.88
N ASP A 99 -31.64 7.80 -6.08
CA ASP A 99 -32.46 8.33 -7.17
C ASP A 99 -33.15 7.19 -7.96
N ASP A 100 -34.45 7.30 -8.16
CA ASP A 100 -35.29 6.31 -8.87
C ASP A 100 -35.53 6.70 -10.35
N ASP A 101 -34.87 7.74 -10.87
CA ASP A 101 -35.12 8.27 -12.21
C ASP A 101 -34.33 7.52 -13.31
N ARG A 102 -34.59 6.17 -13.41
CA ARG A 102 -34.14 5.38 -14.57
C ARG A 102 -35.29 4.52 -15.09
N GLY A 103 -35.95 5.06 -16.10
CA GLY A 103 -36.91 4.32 -16.92
C GLY A 103 -36.31 3.03 -17.47
N SER A 104 -37.08 1.95 -17.35
CA SER A 104 -37.10 0.68 -18.07
C SER A 104 -35.89 0.33 -18.95
N GLY A 105 -34.99 -0.48 -18.42
CA GLY A 105 -33.93 -1.12 -19.18
C GLY A 105 -33.08 -2.03 -18.33
N GLY A 106 -33.40 -3.33 -18.27
CA GLY A 106 -32.48 -4.41 -17.95
C GLY A 106 -31.99 -4.48 -16.49
N LEU A 107 -32.45 -5.50 -15.77
CA LEU A 107 -31.85 -6.00 -14.54
C LEU A 107 -30.38 -6.40 -14.77
N ALA A 108 -29.48 -5.44 -14.61
CA ALA A 108 -28.08 -5.73 -14.35
C ALA A 108 -27.80 -5.27 -12.93
N SER A 109 -27.42 -6.18 -12.08
CA SER A 109 -26.99 -6.00 -10.70
C SER A 109 -26.12 -4.72 -10.58
N ARG A 110 -26.63 -3.69 -9.90
CA ARG A 110 -25.83 -2.52 -9.55
C ARG A 110 -24.80 -2.98 -8.53
N GLN A 111 -23.62 -3.29 -9.04
CA GLN A 111 -22.40 -3.24 -8.26
C GLN A 111 -22.33 -1.87 -7.59
N PHE A 112 -22.13 -1.82 -6.28
CA PHE A 112 -21.60 -0.66 -5.60
C PHE A 112 -20.21 -0.44 -6.20
N SER A 113 -20.16 0.36 -7.26
CA SER A 113 -18.88 0.85 -7.78
C SER A 113 -18.39 1.88 -6.76
N LEU A 114 -17.59 1.44 -5.80
CA LEU A 114 -16.56 2.30 -5.23
C LEU A 114 -15.89 3.01 -6.41
N PRO A 115 -15.51 4.29 -6.31
CA PRO A 115 -14.82 4.96 -7.40
C PRO A 115 -13.71 4.02 -7.88
N LEU A 116 -13.77 3.63 -9.16
CA LEU A 116 -12.97 2.59 -9.83
C LEU A 116 -11.45 2.86 -9.85
N SER A 117 -10.96 3.76 -8.99
CA SER A 117 -9.59 4.21 -8.99
C SER A 117 -8.66 3.39 -8.07
N ARG A 118 -9.16 2.72 -7.04
CA ARG A 118 -8.30 1.99 -6.08
C ARG A 118 -8.76 0.54 -5.92
N PRO A 119 -7.83 -0.44 -5.87
CA PRO A 119 -8.19 -1.82 -5.58
C PRO A 119 -8.78 -1.93 -4.18
N SER A 120 -9.67 -2.90 -3.97
CA SER A 120 -10.35 -3.13 -2.70
C SER A 120 -10.11 -4.55 -2.19
N ILE A 121 -9.82 -4.66 -0.90
CA ILE A 121 -9.61 -5.93 -0.20
C ILE A 121 -10.73 -6.13 0.80
N MET A 122 -11.38 -7.26 0.75
CA MET A 122 -12.29 -7.73 1.78
C MET A 122 -11.56 -8.72 2.69
N VAL A 123 -11.54 -8.46 3.98
CA VAL A 123 -10.98 -9.39 4.97
C VAL A 123 -12.12 -10.20 5.55
N LEU A 124 -12.10 -11.50 5.31
CA LEU A 124 -13.04 -12.44 5.90
C LEU A 124 -12.61 -12.79 7.33
N PRO A 125 -13.56 -13.06 8.24
CA PRO A 125 -13.20 -13.55 9.57
C PRO A 125 -12.35 -14.81 9.48
N LEU A 126 -11.23 -14.85 10.21
CA LEU A 126 -10.43 -16.07 10.31
C LEU A 126 -11.25 -17.19 10.95
N GLN A 127 -11.18 -18.38 10.38
CA GLN A 127 -11.88 -19.53 10.92
C GLN A 127 -11.13 -20.10 12.13
N ASN A 128 -11.81 -20.29 13.24
CA ASN A 128 -11.26 -21.04 14.37
C ASN A 128 -11.25 -22.53 14.07
N ALA A 129 -10.07 -23.07 13.73
CA ALA A 129 -9.85 -24.48 13.46
C ALA A 129 -9.29 -25.25 14.66
N SER A 130 -9.36 -24.68 15.87
CA SER A 130 -8.86 -25.30 17.10
C SER A 130 -9.83 -26.36 17.66
N GLY A 131 -11.11 -26.30 17.27
CA GLY A 131 -12.16 -27.17 17.82
C GLY A 131 -12.71 -26.73 19.18
N ASP A 132 -12.24 -25.61 19.72
CA ASP A 132 -12.69 -25.02 21.00
C ASP A 132 -13.33 -23.65 20.73
N PRO A 133 -14.67 -23.51 20.86
CA PRO A 133 -15.35 -22.25 20.65
C PRO A 133 -14.90 -21.12 21.60
N ALA A 134 -14.32 -21.45 22.75
CA ALA A 134 -13.80 -20.45 23.67
C ALA A 134 -12.60 -19.66 23.07
N GLN A 135 -12.08 -20.07 21.93
CA GLN A 135 -10.96 -19.40 21.21
C GLN A 135 -11.42 -18.55 20.02
N ASP A 136 -12.73 -18.41 19.77
CA ASP A 136 -13.26 -17.60 18.67
C ASP A 136 -12.81 -16.12 18.79
N TYR A 137 -12.70 -15.62 20.01
CA TYR A 137 -12.23 -14.25 20.25
C TYR A 137 -10.81 -13.97 19.74
N LEU A 138 -9.94 -15.01 19.67
CA LEU A 138 -8.59 -14.87 19.12
C LEU A 138 -8.63 -14.70 17.59
N ALA A 139 -9.45 -15.49 16.92
CA ALA A 139 -9.65 -15.39 15.48
C ALA A 139 -10.26 -14.03 15.10
N ASP A 140 -11.23 -13.58 15.90
CA ASP A 140 -11.86 -12.27 15.75
C ASP A 140 -10.88 -11.13 15.99
N GLY A 141 -10.10 -11.18 17.08
CA GLY A 141 -9.10 -10.15 17.42
C GLY A 141 -8.04 -10.02 16.33
N ILE A 142 -7.44 -11.13 15.89
CA ILE A 142 -6.43 -11.11 14.81
C ILE A 142 -7.04 -10.59 13.51
N THR A 143 -8.31 -10.92 13.20
CA THR A 143 -8.99 -10.38 12.01
C THR A 143 -9.08 -8.84 12.07
N GLU A 144 -9.49 -8.28 13.21
CA GLU A 144 -9.57 -6.81 13.41
C GLU A 144 -8.20 -6.15 13.33
N ASP A 145 -7.17 -6.79 13.88
CA ASP A 145 -5.80 -6.27 13.85
C ASP A 145 -5.23 -6.30 12.42
N ILE A 146 -5.51 -7.34 11.63
CA ILE A 146 -5.16 -7.41 10.20
C ILE A 146 -5.88 -6.28 9.42
N ILE A 147 -7.18 -6.07 9.65
CA ILE A 147 -7.94 -4.98 9.04
C ILE A 147 -7.28 -3.64 9.38
N THR A 148 -6.95 -3.44 10.65
CA THR A 148 -6.30 -2.21 11.13
C THR A 148 -4.93 -2.00 10.48
N ALA A 149 -4.09 -3.04 10.39
CA ALA A 149 -2.78 -2.98 9.77
C ALA A 149 -2.89 -2.68 8.26
N LEU A 150 -3.81 -3.33 7.56
CA LEU A 150 -4.04 -3.10 6.13
C LEU A 150 -4.57 -1.69 5.83
N THR A 151 -5.38 -1.08 6.70
CA THR A 151 -5.90 0.28 6.48
C THR A 151 -4.83 1.37 6.56
N ARG A 152 -3.64 1.05 7.06
CA ARG A 152 -2.49 1.97 7.07
C ARG A 152 -1.91 2.18 5.66
N PHE A 153 -2.11 1.22 4.75
CA PHE A 153 -1.73 1.35 3.34
C PHE A 153 -2.82 2.11 2.58
N ARG A 154 -2.51 3.29 2.07
CA ARG A 154 -3.49 4.24 1.55
C ARG A 154 -3.87 4.05 0.08
N TRP A 155 -3.14 3.21 -0.66
CA TRP A 155 -3.32 3.00 -2.09
C TRP A 155 -4.41 1.98 -2.45
N PHE A 156 -4.94 1.23 -1.48
CA PHE A 156 -6.10 0.36 -1.63
C PHE A 156 -7.13 0.61 -0.52
N SER A 157 -8.35 0.15 -0.75
CA SER A 157 -9.44 0.27 0.21
C SER A 157 -9.67 -1.05 0.93
N VAL A 158 -9.81 -1.03 2.26
CA VAL A 158 -10.17 -2.20 3.06
C VAL A 158 -11.66 -2.16 3.33
N ILE A 159 -12.37 -3.23 2.96
CA ILE A 159 -13.81 -3.37 3.19
C ILE A 159 -14.02 -3.92 4.60
N ALA A 160 -14.78 -3.19 5.40
CA ALA A 160 -14.98 -3.48 6.81
C ALA A 160 -15.75 -4.81 7.03
N ARG A 161 -15.45 -5.49 8.15
CA ARG A 161 -16.01 -6.76 8.62
C ARG A 161 -17.55 -6.81 8.59
N ASN A 162 -18.23 -5.71 8.91
CA ASN A 162 -19.70 -5.67 8.94
C ASN A 162 -20.35 -5.97 7.58
N ALA A 163 -19.66 -5.72 6.48
CA ALA A 163 -20.13 -6.07 5.15
C ALA A 163 -19.99 -7.60 4.88
N SER A 164 -18.96 -8.25 5.44
CA SER A 164 -18.74 -9.70 5.30
C SER A 164 -19.67 -10.52 6.21
N LEU A 165 -20.01 -10.01 7.40
CA LEU A 165 -20.92 -10.67 8.33
C LEU A 165 -22.39 -10.68 7.87
N ALA A 166 -22.75 -9.86 6.88
CA ALA A 166 -24.10 -9.85 6.29
C ALA A 166 -24.38 -11.04 5.36
N GLY A 167 -23.49 -12.03 5.30
CA GLY A 167 -23.64 -13.22 4.43
C GLY A 167 -23.47 -12.96 2.94
N ARG A 168 -22.92 -11.78 2.56
CA ARG A 168 -22.68 -11.39 1.17
C ARG A 168 -21.29 -11.87 0.73
N THR A 169 -21.22 -12.36 -0.50
CA THR A 169 -19.94 -12.76 -1.10
C THR A 169 -19.08 -11.55 -1.47
N ALA A 170 -17.77 -11.74 -1.60
CA ALA A 170 -16.85 -10.70 -2.02
C ALA A 170 -17.24 -10.08 -3.39
N SER A 171 -17.79 -10.90 -4.30
CA SER A 171 -18.30 -10.47 -5.60
C SER A 171 -19.52 -9.55 -5.48
N GLU A 172 -20.47 -9.85 -4.59
CA GLU A 172 -21.67 -9.03 -4.37
C GLU A 172 -21.36 -7.68 -3.72
N ILE A 173 -20.26 -7.60 -3.00
CA ILE A 173 -19.78 -6.36 -2.35
C ILE A 173 -18.92 -5.52 -3.33
N GLY A 174 -18.47 -6.12 -4.44
CA GLY A 174 -17.58 -5.47 -5.41
C GLY A 174 -16.14 -5.40 -4.92
N ALA A 175 -15.73 -6.27 -3.98
CA ALA A 175 -14.35 -6.42 -3.59
C ALA A 175 -13.55 -7.00 -4.75
N ARG A 176 -12.35 -6.47 -4.97
CA ARG A 176 -11.43 -7.01 -5.98
C ARG A 176 -10.66 -8.20 -5.47
N TYR A 177 -10.25 -8.13 -4.23
CA TYR A 177 -9.50 -9.17 -3.55
C TYR A 177 -10.21 -9.57 -2.26
N PHE A 178 -10.00 -10.81 -1.83
CA PHE A 178 -10.40 -11.22 -0.50
C PHE A 178 -9.28 -11.97 0.20
N LEU A 179 -9.14 -11.65 1.49
CA LEU A 179 -8.24 -12.31 2.41
C LEU A 179 -9.07 -13.24 3.28
N GLU A 180 -8.69 -14.50 3.32
CA GLU A 180 -9.28 -15.51 4.18
C GLU A 180 -8.20 -16.31 4.91
N GLY A 181 -8.58 -17.03 5.94
CA GLY A 181 -7.63 -17.84 6.67
C GLY A 181 -8.24 -18.61 7.83
N SER A 182 -7.37 -19.31 8.56
CA SER A 182 -7.75 -20.07 9.74
C SER A 182 -6.70 -19.95 10.83
N LEU A 183 -7.17 -20.08 12.08
CA LEU A 183 -6.37 -20.11 13.28
C LEU A 183 -6.55 -21.46 13.97
N ARG A 184 -5.46 -22.10 14.35
CA ARG A 184 -5.44 -23.29 15.20
C ARG A 184 -4.50 -23.06 16.37
N LYS A 185 -5.06 -23.11 17.58
CA LYS A 185 -4.28 -23.07 18.83
C LYS A 185 -4.22 -24.48 19.42
N SER A 186 -3.03 -24.85 19.89
CA SER A 186 -2.78 -26.09 20.62
C SER A 186 -1.72 -25.82 21.69
N ASP A 187 -2.11 -25.97 22.95
CA ASP A 187 -1.28 -25.71 24.15
C ASP A 187 -0.47 -24.39 24.05
N GLN A 188 0.83 -24.50 23.78
CA GLN A 188 1.74 -23.34 23.66
C GLN A 188 2.07 -22.93 22.21
N HIS A 189 1.36 -23.51 21.22
CA HIS A 189 1.58 -23.19 19.82
C HIS A 189 0.31 -22.65 19.17
N MET A 190 0.48 -21.65 18.32
CA MET A 190 -0.57 -21.12 17.47
C MET A 190 -0.12 -21.17 16.01
N ARG A 191 -0.98 -21.75 15.17
CA ARG A 191 -0.81 -21.79 13.72
C ARG A 191 -1.86 -20.92 13.06
N ILE A 192 -1.41 -20.01 12.21
CA ILE A 192 -2.30 -19.18 11.40
C ILE A 192 -1.97 -19.45 9.94
N SER A 193 -3.00 -19.73 9.15
CA SER A 193 -2.91 -19.80 7.69
C SER A 193 -3.71 -18.64 7.13
N ALA A 194 -3.13 -17.92 6.17
CA ALA A 194 -3.79 -16.81 5.49
C ALA A 194 -3.55 -16.91 3.99
N GLN A 195 -4.55 -16.58 3.17
CA GLN A 195 -4.43 -16.51 1.72
C GLN A 195 -5.19 -15.33 1.15
N LEU A 196 -4.61 -14.72 0.12
CA LEU A 196 -5.20 -13.64 -0.67
C LEU A 196 -5.57 -14.16 -2.04
N SER A 197 -6.80 -13.92 -2.46
CA SER A 197 -7.30 -14.35 -3.77
C SER A 197 -7.92 -13.20 -4.55
N ASP A 198 -7.80 -13.23 -5.87
CA ASP A 198 -8.48 -12.31 -6.80
C ASP A 198 -9.90 -12.82 -7.07
N VAL A 199 -10.90 -12.00 -6.79
CA VAL A 199 -12.33 -12.35 -6.96
C VAL A 199 -12.69 -12.60 -8.41
N SER A 200 -12.04 -11.90 -9.35
CA SER A 200 -12.38 -11.97 -10.77
C SER A 200 -11.88 -13.24 -11.45
N THR A 201 -10.72 -13.75 -11.02
CA THR A 201 -10.09 -14.94 -11.59
C THR A 201 -10.25 -16.18 -10.73
N GLY A 202 -10.58 -16.01 -9.45
CA GLY A 202 -10.58 -17.08 -8.44
C GLY A 202 -9.18 -17.59 -8.08
N SER A 203 -8.13 -16.92 -8.58
CA SER A 203 -6.75 -17.36 -8.37
C SER A 203 -6.22 -16.87 -7.04
N THR A 204 -5.55 -17.76 -6.29
CA THR A 204 -4.78 -17.36 -5.11
C THR A 204 -3.52 -16.62 -5.56
N ILE A 205 -3.35 -15.40 -5.06
CA ILE A 205 -2.21 -14.53 -5.36
C ILE A 205 -1.09 -14.79 -4.36
N TRP A 206 -1.47 -15.01 -3.11
CA TRP A 206 -0.54 -15.24 -2.02
C TRP A 206 -1.17 -16.16 -0.97
N ALA A 207 -0.37 -17.05 -0.38
CA ALA A 207 -0.77 -17.86 0.75
C ALA A 207 0.45 -18.15 1.64
N GLU A 208 0.28 -18.02 2.95
CA GLU A 208 1.35 -18.26 3.91
C GLU A 208 0.81 -18.87 5.20
N ARG A 209 1.71 -19.55 5.92
CA ARG A 209 1.44 -20.16 7.20
C ARG A 209 2.45 -19.68 8.24
N TYR A 210 1.95 -19.26 9.38
CA TYR A 210 2.73 -18.78 10.52
C TYR A 210 2.59 -19.76 11.67
N ASP A 211 3.70 -20.27 12.16
CA ASP A 211 3.78 -21.11 13.35
C ASP A 211 4.46 -20.29 14.46
N LEU A 212 3.77 -20.11 15.59
CA LEU A 212 4.16 -19.21 16.68
C LEU A 212 4.12 -19.92 18.03
N GLU A 213 5.05 -19.58 18.91
CA GLU A 213 5.00 -19.96 20.32
C GLU A 213 4.20 -18.92 21.13
N LEU A 214 3.25 -19.38 21.96
CA LEU A 214 2.41 -18.50 22.76
C LEU A 214 3.17 -18.02 24.00
N THR A 215 3.92 -16.94 23.87
CA THR A 215 4.59 -16.27 24.99
C THR A 215 3.73 -15.16 25.59
N GLU A 216 3.17 -14.29 24.74
CA GLU A 216 2.23 -13.22 25.11
C GLU A 216 1.19 -13.05 23.98
N VAL A 217 -0.08 -13.30 24.25
CA VAL A 217 -1.15 -13.35 23.23
C VAL A 217 -1.29 -12.03 22.48
N PHE A 218 -1.26 -10.89 23.15
CA PHE A 218 -1.41 -9.58 22.49
C PHE A 218 -0.22 -9.21 21.61
N ALA A 219 1.00 -9.48 22.04
CA ALA A 219 2.20 -9.22 21.22
C ALA A 219 2.21 -10.07 19.95
N ILE A 220 1.66 -11.28 20.01
CA ILE A 220 1.52 -12.18 18.89
C ILE A 220 0.44 -11.70 17.90
N GLN A 221 -0.69 -11.17 18.40
CA GLN A 221 -1.75 -10.61 17.56
C GLN A 221 -1.22 -9.44 16.72
N ASP A 222 -0.53 -8.48 17.34
CA ASP A 222 0.10 -7.36 16.65
C ASP A 222 1.15 -7.84 15.63
N GLU A 223 2.05 -8.75 16.02
CA GLU A 223 3.10 -9.27 15.12
C GLU A 223 2.51 -9.96 13.89
N ILE A 224 1.47 -10.77 14.05
CA ILE A 224 0.82 -11.48 12.94
C ILE A 224 0.10 -10.53 11.99
N ALA A 225 -0.68 -9.59 12.53
CA ALA A 225 -1.42 -8.63 11.71
C ALA A 225 -0.46 -7.83 10.82
N GLU A 226 0.67 -7.41 11.39
CA GLU A 226 1.69 -6.67 10.69
C GLU A 226 2.45 -7.50 9.66
N ARG A 227 2.77 -8.76 9.97
CA ARG A 227 3.42 -9.69 9.02
C ARG A 227 2.53 -10.01 7.83
N VAL A 228 1.25 -10.29 8.07
CA VAL A 228 0.25 -10.55 7.02
C VAL A 228 0.07 -9.32 6.13
N ALA A 229 -0.10 -8.14 6.72
CA ALA A 229 -0.27 -6.91 5.97
C ALA A 229 0.97 -6.55 5.13
N GLY A 230 2.17 -6.72 5.70
CA GLY A 230 3.44 -6.48 5.01
C GLY A 230 3.74 -7.47 3.88
N ALA A 231 3.28 -8.71 3.99
CA ALA A 231 3.45 -9.72 2.94
C ALA A 231 2.45 -9.56 1.78
N ILE A 232 1.23 -9.13 2.09
CA ILE A 232 0.16 -8.94 1.09
C ILE A 232 0.45 -7.76 0.17
N GLU A 233 0.98 -6.68 0.70
CA GLU A 233 1.12 -5.41 -0.02
C GLU A 233 1.98 -5.53 -1.30
N PRO A 234 3.18 -6.14 -1.32
CA PRO A 234 3.96 -6.32 -2.53
C PRO A 234 3.28 -7.20 -3.59
N GLU A 235 2.57 -8.24 -3.17
CA GLU A 235 1.87 -9.15 -4.07
C GLU A 235 0.65 -8.49 -4.72
N LEU A 236 -0.05 -7.63 -4.01
CA LEU A 236 -1.12 -6.79 -4.57
C LEU A 236 -0.57 -5.83 -5.64
N LEU A 237 0.52 -5.13 -5.36
CA LEU A 237 1.17 -4.24 -6.32
C LEU A 237 1.56 -4.96 -7.60
N LYS A 238 2.13 -6.15 -7.48
CA LYS A 238 2.53 -7.00 -8.59
C LYS A 238 1.33 -7.47 -9.42
N SER A 239 0.25 -7.94 -8.77
CA SER A 239 -0.98 -8.37 -9.43
C SER A 239 -1.65 -7.22 -10.19
N GLU A 240 -1.81 -6.06 -9.56
CA GLU A 240 -2.39 -4.87 -10.18
C GLU A 240 -1.56 -4.38 -11.37
N GLY A 241 -0.23 -4.37 -11.26
CA GLY A 241 0.68 -3.99 -12.35
C GLY A 241 0.57 -4.92 -13.56
N ALA A 242 0.52 -6.23 -13.34
CA ALA A 242 0.39 -7.22 -14.41
C ALA A 242 -0.94 -7.08 -15.17
N GLN A 243 -2.04 -6.84 -14.45
CA GLN A 243 -3.36 -6.66 -15.06
C GLN A 243 -3.46 -5.34 -15.84
N ALA A 244 -2.87 -4.25 -15.33
CA ALA A 244 -2.84 -2.99 -16.03
C ALA A 244 -2.05 -3.08 -17.35
N ALA A 245 -0.94 -3.82 -17.35
CA ALA A 245 -0.13 -4.06 -18.54
C ALA A 245 -0.86 -4.86 -19.61
N ALA A 246 -1.81 -5.73 -19.22
CA ALA A 246 -2.60 -6.53 -20.14
C ALA A 246 -3.78 -5.76 -20.80
N ARG A 247 -4.16 -4.60 -20.26
CA ARG A 247 -5.26 -3.79 -20.78
C ARG A 247 -4.78 -2.84 -21.89
N HIS A 248 -5.24 -3.07 -23.12
CA HIS A 248 -5.05 -2.16 -24.25
C HIS A 248 -6.34 -1.36 -24.47
N THR A 249 -6.58 -0.33 -23.66
CA THR A 249 -7.76 0.54 -23.83
C THR A 249 -7.33 1.96 -24.16
N GLY A 250 -7.99 2.56 -25.17
CA GLY A 250 -7.69 3.93 -25.61
C GLY A 250 -8.10 5.04 -24.64
N ASN A 251 -8.75 4.70 -23.52
CA ASN A 251 -9.21 5.65 -22.49
C ASN A 251 -8.66 5.22 -21.13
N MET A 252 -7.39 5.53 -20.87
CA MET A 252 -6.70 5.16 -19.64
C MET A 252 -6.85 6.25 -18.57
N THR A 253 -7.13 5.84 -17.34
CA THR A 253 -7.10 6.73 -16.18
C THR A 253 -5.66 6.97 -15.70
N ALA A 254 -5.43 8.02 -14.89
CA ALA A 254 -4.13 8.26 -14.25
C ALA A 254 -3.69 7.03 -13.42
N TRP A 255 -4.63 6.37 -12.78
CA TRP A 255 -4.37 5.15 -12.01
C TRP A 255 -3.90 3.97 -12.91
N ASP A 256 -4.48 3.79 -14.08
CA ASP A 256 -4.05 2.76 -15.02
C ASP A 256 -2.61 3.01 -15.51
N LEU A 257 -2.25 4.29 -15.74
CA LEU A 257 -0.88 4.69 -16.09
C LEU A 257 0.11 4.39 -14.95
N VAL A 258 -0.26 4.68 -13.70
CA VAL A 258 0.56 4.32 -12.52
C VAL A 258 0.80 2.82 -12.47
N ARG A 259 -0.24 2.00 -12.66
CA ARG A 259 -0.13 0.54 -12.60
C ARG A 259 0.73 -0.03 -13.71
N GLN A 260 0.58 0.47 -14.95
CA GLN A 260 1.47 0.08 -16.06
C GLN A 260 2.92 0.51 -15.80
N GLY A 261 3.12 1.72 -15.30
CA GLY A 261 4.43 2.22 -14.93
C GLY A 261 5.10 1.34 -13.88
N THR A 262 4.35 0.92 -12.86
CA THR A 262 4.81 0.02 -11.79
C THR A 262 5.27 -1.33 -12.35
N TRP A 263 4.53 -1.92 -13.29
CA TRP A 263 4.93 -3.16 -13.95
C TRP A 263 6.25 -3.01 -14.71
N HIS A 264 6.44 -1.88 -15.43
CA HIS A 264 7.70 -1.60 -16.11
C HIS A 264 8.86 -1.35 -15.14
N PHE A 265 8.61 -0.68 -14.03
CA PHE A 265 9.59 -0.40 -12.97
C PHE A 265 10.17 -1.69 -12.37
N HIS A 266 9.33 -2.67 -12.05
CA HIS A 266 9.76 -3.93 -11.43
C HIS A 266 10.58 -4.87 -12.33
N LYS A 267 10.70 -4.59 -13.63
CA LYS A 267 11.60 -5.32 -14.52
C LYS A 267 13.08 -5.06 -14.22
N ILE A 268 13.39 -3.93 -13.59
CA ILE A 268 14.74 -3.48 -13.22
C ILE A 268 15.71 -3.54 -14.41
N ILE A 269 15.34 -2.88 -15.48
CA ILE A 269 16.13 -2.66 -16.70
C ILE A 269 15.97 -1.21 -17.15
N ARG A 270 17.01 -0.65 -17.78
CA ARG A 270 16.98 0.77 -18.21
C ARG A 270 15.75 1.13 -19.06
N PRO A 271 15.39 0.41 -20.14
CA PRO A 271 14.19 0.73 -20.93
C PRO A 271 12.89 0.63 -20.12
N GLY A 272 12.86 -0.27 -19.12
CA GLY A 272 11.71 -0.41 -18.21
C GLY A 272 11.53 0.83 -17.34
N HIS A 273 12.59 1.36 -16.76
CA HIS A 273 12.54 2.58 -15.93
C HIS A 273 12.24 3.82 -16.76
N GLU A 274 12.80 3.95 -17.97
CA GLU A 274 12.48 5.05 -18.89
C GLU A 274 10.99 5.04 -19.24
N ARG A 275 10.44 3.87 -19.59
CA ARG A 275 9.01 3.73 -19.88
C ARG A 275 8.13 4.00 -18.66
N ALA A 276 8.52 3.51 -17.48
CA ALA A 276 7.82 3.79 -16.22
C ALA A 276 7.76 5.29 -15.94
N ARG A 277 8.87 6.02 -16.10
CA ARG A 277 8.95 7.46 -15.91
C ARG A 277 8.01 8.24 -16.84
N GLU A 278 7.95 7.87 -18.12
CA GLU A 278 6.99 8.46 -19.07
C GLU A 278 5.55 8.28 -18.61
N LEU A 279 5.20 7.07 -18.17
CA LEU A 279 3.86 6.74 -17.72
C LEU A 279 3.49 7.49 -16.44
N PHE A 280 4.43 7.61 -15.48
CA PHE A 280 4.19 8.35 -14.23
C PHE A 280 4.08 9.86 -14.48
N ARG A 281 4.87 10.45 -15.39
CA ARG A 281 4.72 11.86 -15.79
C ARG A 281 3.33 12.11 -16.38
N LYS A 282 2.88 11.26 -17.31
CA LYS A 282 1.53 11.34 -17.88
C LYS A 282 0.44 11.18 -16.83
N ALA A 283 0.64 10.32 -15.83
CA ALA A 283 -0.31 10.16 -14.73
C ALA A 283 -0.40 11.44 -13.89
N CYS A 284 0.73 12.09 -13.58
CA CYS A 284 0.75 13.37 -12.88
C CYS A 284 0.10 14.51 -13.68
N GLU A 285 0.25 14.50 -15.02
CA GLU A 285 -0.41 15.48 -15.90
C GLU A 285 -1.93 15.25 -15.96
N LEU A 286 -2.36 13.99 -16.01
CA LEU A 286 -3.78 13.63 -16.12
C LEU A 286 -4.55 13.84 -14.81
N ASP A 287 -3.93 13.55 -13.68
CA ASP A 287 -4.47 13.77 -12.34
C ASP A 287 -3.38 14.27 -11.38
N PRO A 288 -3.16 15.60 -11.31
CA PRO A 288 -2.17 16.19 -10.40
C PRO A 288 -2.46 15.95 -8.92
N GLY A 289 -3.70 15.61 -8.57
CA GLY A 289 -4.15 15.31 -7.20
C GLY A 289 -3.95 13.85 -6.77
N LEU A 290 -3.40 12.98 -7.63
CA LEU A 290 -3.15 11.57 -7.34
C LEU A 290 -1.77 11.38 -6.67
N PRO A 291 -1.68 11.16 -5.34
CA PRO A 291 -0.40 11.04 -4.64
C PRO A 291 0.47 9.92 -5.20
N GLU A 292 -0.13 8.79 -5.59
CA GLU A 292 0.55 7.61 -6.09
C GLU A 292 1.36 7.90 -7.37
N ALA A 293 0.87 8.76 -8.26
CA ALA A 293 1.60 9.16 -9.46
C ALA A 293 2.92 9.86 -9.11
N HIS A 294 2.86 10.80 -8.19
CA HIS A 294 4.03 11.54 -7.70
C HIS A 294 4.99 10.66 -6.90
N ILE A 295 4.48 9.75 -6.05
CA ILE A 295 5.28 8.77 -5.31
C ILE A 295 6.10 7.91 -6.28
N TRP A 296 5.46 7.37 -7.31
CA TRP A 296 6.13 6.51 -8.27
C TRP A 296 7.10 7.28 -9.18
N LEU A 297 6.81 8.53 -9.49
CA LEU A 297 7.75 9.39 -10.20
C LEU A 297 9.03 9.63 -9.37
N ALA A 298 8.90 9.89 -8.06
CA ALA A 298 10.04 10.00 -7.15
C ALA A 298 10.86 8.70 -7.08
N ARG A 299 10.17 7.55 -6.98
CA ARG A 299 10.82 6.23 -6.90
C ARG A 299 11.58 5.88 -8.18
N VAL A 300 11.00 6.14 -9.36
CA VAL A 300 11.67 5.84 -10.64
C VAL A 300 12.86 6.75 -10.87
N SER A 301 12.79 8.03 -10.50
CA SER A 301 13.93 8.96 -10.56
C SER A 301 15.06 8.47 -9.66
N ALA A 302 14.76 8.06 -8.43
CA ALA A 302 15.74 7.45 -7.53
C ALA A 302 16.37 6.18 -8.13
N GLY A 303 15.57 5.31 -8.76
CA GLY A 303 16.06 4.09 -9.42
C GLY A 303 16.99 4.38 -10.59
N ILE A 304 16.65 5.35 -11.45
CA ILE A 304 17.48 5.79 -12.57
C ILE A 304 18.84 6.29 -12.07
N ILE A 305 18.85 7.08 -10.99
CA ILE A 305 20.10 7.57 -10.37
C ILE A 305 20.89 6.40 -9.76
N ALA A 306 20.23 5.52 -9.01
CA ALA A 306 20.84 4.42 -8.28
C ALA A 306 21.52 3.40 -9.21
N TYR A 307 20.90 3.12 -10.34
CA TYR A 307 21.42 2.15 -11.31
C TYR A 307 22.37 2.76 -12.35
N GLY A 308 22.66 4.09 -12.24
CA GLY A 308 23.56 4.79 -13.16
C GLY A 308 23.01 4.94 -14.57
N TRP A 309 21.70 4.98 -14.70
CA TRP A 309 21.00 5.19 -15.97
C TRP A 309 20.68 6.66 -16.23
N SER A 310 21.04 7.54 -15.30
CA SER A 310 20.81 8.98 -15.39
C SER A 310 21.80 9.63 -16.36
N ASP A 311 21.26 10.37 -17.32
CA ASP A 311 22.07 11.21 -18.22
C ASP A 311 22.29 12.60 -17.61
N ASP A 312 21.40 13.07 -16.72
CA ASP A 312 21.53 14.31 -15.92
C ASP A 312 21.05 14.04 -14.49
N ARG A 313 22.02 13.78 -13.61
CA ARG A 313 21.76 13.41 -12.21
C ARG A 313 21.07 14.52 -11.40
N ASP A 314 21.43 15.77 -11.68
CA ASP A 314 20.87 16.91 -10.95
C ASP A 314 19.41 17.14 -11.34
N ALA A 315 19.10 17.05 -12.63
CA ALA A 315 17.74 17.13 -13.14
C ALA A 315 16.85 15.98 -12.58
N ASP A 316 17.34 14.73 -12.61
CA ASP A 316 16.61 13.58 -12.09
C ASP A 316 16.42 13.67 -10.58
N THR A 317 17.40 14.17 -9.84
CA THR A 317 17.27 14.44 -8.39
C THR A 317 16.20 15.49 -8.13
N HIS A 318 16.23 16.60 -8.87
CA HIS A 318 15.27 17.69 -8.71
C HIS A 318 13.84 17.21 -8.99
N GLU A 319 13.63 16.49 -10.09
CA GLU A 319 12.32 15.89 -10.43
C GLU A 319 11.82 14.96 -9.32
N GLY A 320 12.67 14.04 -8.85
CA GLY A 320 12.29 13.10 -7.82
C GLY A 320 11.95 13.75 -6.49
N VAL A 321 12.74 14.74 -6.05
CA VAL A 321 12.47 15.49 -4.81
C VAL A 321 11.18 16.31 -4.93
N ALA A 322 10.99 17.04 -6.04
CA ALA A 322 9.78 17.82 -6.27
C ALA A 322 8.53 16.93 -6.27
N ALA A 323 8.57 15.78 -6.94
CA ALA A 323 7.49 14.82 -6.94
C ALA A 323 7.19 14.28 -5.52
N ALA A 324 8.21 13.90 -4.76
CA ALA A 324 8.02 13.42 -3.39
C ALA A 324 7.40 14.49 -2.47
N LEU A 325 7.84 15.73 -2.57
CA LEU A 325 7.27 16.84 -1.79
C LEU A 325 5.81 17.13 -2.18
N THR A 326 5.48 17.06 -3.48
CA THR A 326 4.08 17.16 -3.93
C THR A 326 3.24 16.04 -3.34
N ALA A 327 3.73 14.79 -3.35
CA ALA A 327 3.01 13.67 -2.75
C ALA A 327 2.77 13.85 -1.24
N ILE A 328 3.76 14.37 -0.50
CA ILE A 328 3.63 14.68 0.94
C ILE A 328 2.58 15.78 1.14
N GLY A 329 2.58 16.82 0.30
CA GLY A 329 1.58 17.90 0.36
C GLY A 329 0.16 17.42 0.09
N LEU A 330 -0.03 16.41 -0.76
CA LEU A 330 -1.33 15.81 -1.06
C LEU A 330 -1.80 14.85 0.04
N ASP A 331 -0.90 14.08 0.66
CA ASP A 331 -1.22 13.17 1.77
C ASP A 331 0.00 13.00 2.70
N GLU A 332 0.08 13.87 3.71
CA GLU A 332 1.18 13.86 4.71
C GLU A 332 1.26 12.54 5.51
N ARG A 333 0.15 11.81 5.63
CA ARG A 333 0.08 10.53 6.35
C ARG A 333 0.35 9.32 5.46
N ASN A 334 0.82 9.52 4.24
CA ASN A 334 1.18 8.46 3.33
C ASN A 334 2.65 8.05 3.53
N PRO A 335 2.96 6.84 4.05
CA PRO A 335 4.33 6.42 4.30
C PRO A 335 5.16 6.32 3.03
N TYR A 336 4.53 6.03 1.88
CA TYR A 336 5.21 5.97 0.59
C TYR A 336 5.68 7.35 0.09
N ALA A 337 4.98 8.43 0.42
CA ALA A 337 5.41 9.78 0.07
C ALA A 337 6.71 10.14 0.78
N HIS A 338 6.80 9.87 2.08
CA HIS A 338 8.02 10.04 2.85
C HIS A 338 9.15 9.09 2.41
N TYR A 339 8.82 7.83 2.08
CA TYR A 339 9.78 6.91 1.48
C TYR A 339 10.32 7.44 0.13
N GLY A 340 9.46 8.00 -0.73
CA GLY A 340 9.87 8.61 -2.00
C GLY A 340 10.91 9.71 -1.78
N LEU A 341 10.69 10.59 -0.80
CA LEU A 341 11.67 11.62 -0.44
C LEU A 341 12.96 11.01 0.14
N ALA A 342 12.84 10.01 1.01
CA ALA A 342 13.99 9.36 1.62
C ALA A 342 14.88 8.68 0.59
N ILE A 343 14.31 7.91 -0.36
CA ILE A 343 15.08 7.16 -1.34
C ILE A 343 15.80 8.07 -2.33
N VAL A 344 15.13 9.10 -2.85
CA VAL A 344 15.78 10.05 -3.77
C VAL A 344 16.86 10.87 -3.07
N SER A 345 16.60 11.34 -1.84
CA SER A 345 17.60 12.08 -1.05
C SER A 345 18.82 11.22 -0.70
N THR A 346 18.62 9.90 -0.47
CA THR A 346 19.72 8.96 -0.21
C THR A 346 20.70 8.94 -1.40
N PHE A 347 20.18 8.77 -2.61
CA PHE A 347 21.03 8.72 -3.80
C PHE A 347 21.54 10.11 -4.22
N ALA A 348 20.85 11.18 -3.87
CA ALA A 348 21.36 12.56 -4.01
C ALA A 348 22.47 12.91 -3.01
N GLY A 349 22.76 12.04 -2.03
CA GLY A 349 23.75 12.30 -0.98
C GLY A 349 23.27 13.25 0.12
N GLN A 350 21.99 13.58 0.17
CA GLN A 350 21.35 14.43 1.18
C GLN A 350 20.92 13.57 2.38
N LEU A 351 21.90 12.93 3.03
CA LEU A 351 21.67 11.83 3.98
C LEU A 351 20.89 12.23 5.23
N ASP A 352 21.07 13.44 5.74
CA ASP A 352 20.30 13.93 6.89
C ASP A 352 18.80 14.07 6.55
N GLN A 353 18.47 14.54 5.35
CA GLN A 353 17.11 14.61 4.87
C GLN A 353 16.54 13.21 4.65
N ALA A 354 17.32 12.31 4.07
CA ALA A 354 16.94 10.92 3.84
C ALA A 354 16.57 10.20 5.15
N ILE A 355 17.43 10.35 6.18
CA ILE A 355 17.18 9.74 7.50
C ILE A 355 15.90 10.29 8.14
N ARG A 356 15.70 11.62 8.14
CA ARG A 356 14.47 12.23 8.70
C ARG A 356 13.22 11.78 7.95
N ALA A 357 13.26 11.75 6.63
CA ALA A 357 12.12 11.30 5.82
C ALA A 357 11.82 9.81 6.04
N ALA A 358 12.85 8.96 6.12
CA ALA A 358 12.69 7.54 6.46
C ALA A 358 12.08 7.34 7.85
N GLN A 359 12.55 8.09 8.86
CA GLN A 359 11.99 8.05 10.21
C GLN A 359 10.52 8.49 10.23
N LYS A 360 10.16 9.51 9.43
CA LYS A 360 8.76 9.96 9.32
C LYS A 360 7.88 8.89 8.67
N ALA A 361 8.36 8.18 7.64
CA ALA A 361 7.64 7.05 7.07
C ALA A 361 7.36 5.94 8.11
N ILE A 362 8.36 5.63 8.94
CA ILE A 362 8.25 4.64 10.04
C ILE A 362 7.33 5.15 11.16
N GLU A 363 7.37 6.44 11.50
CA GLU A 363 6.45 7.04 12.49
C GLU A 363 4.99 6.90 12.05
N VAL A 364 4.71 7.11 10.75
CA VAL A 364 3.36 6.94 10.20
C VAL A 364 2.92 5.48 10.21
N VAL A 365 3.80 4.57 9.80
CA VAL A 365 3.56 3.11 9.79
C VAL A 365 4.80 2.40 10.34
N PRO A 366 4.81 2.00 11.62
CA PRO A 366 5.99 1.39 12.27
C PRO A 366 6.51 0.12 11.58
N THR A 367 5.67 -0.60 10.88
CA THR A 367 5.97 -1.83 10.14
C THR A 367 6.13 -1.64 8.64
N PHE A 368 6.31 -0.41 8.21
CA PHE A 368 6.57 -0.10 6.81
C PHE A 368 7.98 -0.55 6.40
N ALA A 369 8.08 -1.76 5.85
CA ALA A 369 9.35 -2.42 5.52
C ALA A 369 10.28 -1.56 4.64
N LEU A 370 9.74 -0.86 3.62
CA LEU A 370 10.49 0.04 2.76
C LEU A 370 11.08 1.24 3.53
N GLY A 371 10.39 1.72 4.59
CA GLY A 371 10.89 2.75 5.49
C GLY A 371 12.14 2.30 6.23
N HIS A 372 12.12 1.08 6.77
CA HIS A 372 13.27 0.48 7.44
C HIS A 372 14.41 0.20 6.47
N TYR A 373 14.10 -0.27 5.26
CA TYR A 373 15.11 -0.47 4.22
C TYR A 373 15.84 0.83 3.86
N VAL A 374 15.11 1.91 3.55
CA VAL A 374 15.74 3.18 3.16
C VAL A 374 16.46 3.85 4.34
N LEU A 375 15.95 3.69 5.57
CA LEU A 375 16.65 4.15 6.77
C LEU A 375 18.00 3.43 6.93
N GLY A 376 18.00 2.11 6.76
CA GLY A 376 19.23 1.32 6.81
C GLY A 376 20.22 1.74 5.74
N MET A 377 19.76 1.95 4.52
CA MET A 377 20.62 2.40 3.41
C MET A 377 21.16 3.81 3.64
N ALA A 378 20.33 4.76 4.09
CA ALA A 378 20.78 6.13 4.40
C ALA A 378 21.82 6.14 5.54
N ARG A 379 21.62 5.33 6.60
CA ARG A 379 22.59 5.17 7.69
C ARG A 379 23.88 4.52 7.22
N LEU A 380 23.81 3.50 6.36
CA LEU A 380 25.00 2.88 5.77
C LEU A 380 25.84 3.92 5.02
N PHE A 381 25.20 4.72 4.16
CA PHE A 381 25.90 5.76 3.41
C PHE A 381 26.39 6.90 4.31
N ASN A 382 25.75 7.13 5.45
CA ASN A 382 26.21 8.06 6.47
C ASN A 382 27.38 7.51 7.31
N GLY A 383 27.80 6.25 7.09
CA GLY A 383 28.93 5.64 7.80
C GLY A 383 28.57 4.99 9.12
N GLU A 384 27.32 4.60 9.28
CA GLU A 384 26.75 3.99 10.48
C GLU A 384 26.36 2.51 10.21
N PRO A 385 27.34 1.57 10.00
CA PRO A 385 27.02 0.22 9.56
C PRO A 385 26.20 -0.58 10.58
N LEU A 386 26.46 -0.45 11.88
CA LEU A 386 25.70 -1.20 12.91
C LEU A 386 24.22 -0.77 13.01
N PRO A 387 23.87 0.53 13.09
CA PRO A 387 22.48 0.96 12.96
C PRO A 387 21.84 0.57 11.62
N ALA A 388 22.61 0.56 10.52
CA ALA A 388 22.14 0.13 9.21
C ALA A 388 21.72 -1.35 9.19
N ILE A 389 22.57 -2.24 9.74
CA ILE A 389 22.26 -3.68 9.87
C ILE A 389 20.93 -3.88 10.60
N LYS A 390 20.77 -3.23 11.76
CA LYS A 390 19.54 -3.37 12.56
C LYS A 390 18.29 -2.98 11.77
N ALA A 391 18.33 -1.87 11.04
CA ALA A 391 17.20 -1.39 10.26
C ALA A 391 16.92 -2.33 9.05
N LEU A 392 17.96 -2.76 8.33
CA LEU A 392 17.83 -3.65 7.17
C LEU A 392 17.29 -5.03 7.56
N GLU A 393 17.82 -5.64 8.64
CA GLU A 393 17.34 -6.93 9.13
C GLU A 393 15.87 -6.88 9.55
N TYR A 394 15.46 -5.78 10.20
CA TYR A 394 14.06 -5.60 10.57
C TYR A 394 13.18 -5.43 9.33
N GLY A 395 13.61 -4.65 8.33
CA GLY A 395 12.91 -4.54 7.06
C GLY A 395 12.73 -5.87 6.34
N VAL A 396 13.79 -6.69 6.27
CA VAL A 396 13.75 -8.04 5.70
C VAL A 396 12.75 -8.94 6.44
N LYS A 397 12.71 -8.86 7.78
CA LYS A 397 11.74 -9.62 8.60
C LYS A 397 10.29 -9.22 8.26
N LEU A 398 10.03 -7.92 8.05
CA LEU A 398 8.70 -7.39 7.77
C LEU A 398 8.16 -7.76 6.38
N SER A 399 9.03 -7.82 5.36
CA SER A 399 8.61 -8.09 3.98
C SER A 399 9.59 -9.05 3.29
N PRO A 400 9.59 -10.34 3.65
CA PRO A 400 10.56 -11.31 3.14
C PRO A 400 10.43 -11.61 1.64
N TYR A 401 9.32 -11.25 1.02
CA TYR A 401 9.00 -11.51 -0.40
C TYR A 401 9.01 -10.25 -1.27
N ASP A 402 9.60 -9.14 -0.79
CA ASP A 402 9.72 -7.93 -1.60
C ASP A 402 10.41 -8.23 -2.94
N PRO A 403 9.90 -7.75 -4.09
CA PRO A 403 10.49 -8.00 -5.41
C PRO A 403 11.96 -7.57 -5.54
N HIS A 404 12.40 -6.63 -4.69
CA HIS A 404 13.77 -6.14 -4.65
C HIS A 404 14.61 -6.74 -3.52
N MET A 405 14.17 -7.83 -2.90
CA MET A 405 14.85 -8.44 -1.75
C MET A 405 16.33 -8.76 -2.02
N PHE A 406 16.69 -9.09 -3.25
CA PHE A 406 18.10 -9.27 -3.64
C PHE A 406 18.93 -7.99 -3.47
N VAL A 407 18.34 -6.80 -3.67
CA VAL A 407 19.00 -5.51 -3.42
C VAL A 407 19.16 -5.27 -1.92
N TRP A 408 18.13 -5.62 -1.13
CA TRP A 408 18.16 -5.48 0.33
C TRP A 408 19.25 -6.34 0.95
N PHE A 409 19.37 -7.61 0.53
CA PHE A 409 20.46 -8.49 0.99
C PHE A 409 21.82 -7.98 0.58
N ASN A 410 21.97 -7.41 -0.60
CA ASN A 410 23.23 -6.79 -1.02
C ASN A 410 23.59 -5.57 -0.14
N MET A 411 22.62 -4.71 0.21
CA MET A 411 22.87 -3.59 1.12
C MET A 411 23.20 -4.07 2.55
N LEU A 412 22.51 -5.09 3.02
CA LEU A 412 22.79 -5.74 4.31
C LEU A 412 24.21 -6.33 4.32
N ALA A 413 24.62 -7.02 3.26
CA ALA A 413 25.95 -7.58 3.12
C ALA A 413 27.05 -6.50 3.15
N VAL A 414 26.84 -5.37 2.44
CA VAL A 414 27.77 -4.24 2.50
C VAL A 414 27.87 -3.69 3.93
N ALA A 415 26.74 -3.52 4.62
CA ALA A 415 26.73 -3.05 6.01
C ALA A 415 27.48 -4.00 6.95
N GLN A 416 27.23 -5.31 6.85
CA GLN A 416 27.89 -6.36 7.63
C GLN A 416 29.42 -6.41 7.32
N LEU A 417 29.80 -6.31 6.05
CA LEU A 417 31.21 -6.29 5.66
C LEU A 417 31.95 -5.08 6.24
N LEU A 418 31.32 -3.90 6.23
CA LEU A 418 31.90 -2.68 6.80
C LEU A 418 31.89 -2.69 8.34
N ALA A 419 30.98 -3.43 8.96
CA ALA A 419 30.96 -3.68 10.39
C ALA A 419 32.03 -4.69 10.86
N GLY A 420 32.73 -5.35 9.92
CA GLY A 420 33.76 -6.38 10.23
C GLY A 420 33.17 -7.79 10.41
N GLU A 421 32.01 -8.06 9.81
CA GLU A 421 31.29 -9.34 9.86
C GLU A 421 31.29 -10.04 8.48
N PRO A 422 32.45 -10.37 7.87
CA PRO A 422 32.52 -10.84 6.48
C PRO A 422 31.83 -12.18 6.24
N ALA A 423 31.75 -13.06 7.23
CA ALA A 423 31.03 -14.33 7.11
C ALA A 423 29.51 -14.10 6.97
N ARG A 424 28.92 -13.24 7.81
CA ARG A 424 27.50 -12.86 7.68
C ARG A 424 27.22 -12.15 6.38
N ALA A 425 28.13 -11.26 5.95
CA ALA A 425 28.05 -10.56 4.68
C ALA A 425 27.99 -11.51 3.48
N ARG A 426 28.86 -12.54 3.49
CA ARG A 426 28.87 -13.62 2.50
C ARG A 426 27.51 -14.33 2.45
N ASP A 427 26.99 -14.74 3.60
CA ASP A 427 25.73 -15.49 3.69
C ASP A 427 24.54 -14.62 3.19
N SER A 428 24.51 -13.33 3.52
CA SER A 428 23.54 -12.38 2.96
C SER A 428 23.67 -12.24 1.43
N SER A 429 24.90 -12.18 0.90
CA SER A 429 25.12 -12.09 -0.54
C SER A 429 24.72 -13.37 -1.27
N LEU A 430 24.92 -14.54 -0.69
CA LEU A 430 24.45 -15.80 -1.27
C LEU A 430 22.94 -15.86 -1.34
N ARG A 431 22.20 -15.35 -0.33
CA ARG A 431 20.75 -15.22 -0.39
C ARG A 431 20.31 -14.27 -1.52
N ALA A 432 21.03 -13.17 -1.74
CA ALA A 432 20.77 -12.28 -2.88
C ALA A 432 20.98 -12.99 -4.21
N LEU A 433 22.02 -13.83 -4.32
CA LEU A 433 22.34 -14.61 -5.51
C LEU A 433 21.26 -15.65 -5.83
N ASP A 434 20.72 -16.34 -4.80
CA ASP A 434 19.64 -17.32 -4.95
C ASP A 434 18.37 -16.67 -5.50
N ILE A 435 18.04 -15.44 -5.07
CA ILE A 435 16.85 -14.70 -5.53
C ILE A 435 17.03 -14.19 -6.95
N ARG A 436 18.20 -13.64 -7.28
CA ARG A 436 18.50 -13.11 -8.62
C ARG A 436 19.90 -13.51 -9.09
N PRO A 437 20.05 -14.71 -9.67
CA PRO A 437 21.28 -15.15 -10.30
C PRO A 437 21.73 -14.17 -11.39
N GLY A 438 23.02 -13.86 -11.42
CA GLY A 438 23.59 -12.99 -12.45
C GLY A 438 23.49 -11.48 -12.16
N TRP A 439 23.06 -11.05 -10.97
CA TRP A 439 23.12 -9.65 -10.61
C TRP A 439 24.57 -9.21 -10.32
N PRO A 440 25.16 -8.29 -11.11
CA PRO A 440 26.59 -8.02 -11.05
C PRO A 440 27.10 -7.56 -9.68
N ARG A 441 26.29 -6.75 -8.98
CA ARG A 441 26.66 -6.24 -7.66
C ARG A 441 26.83 -7.35 -6.62
N THR A 442 26.08 -8.43 -6.73
CA THR A 442 26.21 -9.59 -5.83
C THR A 442 27.59 -10.25 -5.98
N PHE A 443 28.09 -10.36 -7.21
CA PHE A 443 29.43 -10.93 -7.45
C PHE A 443 30.54 -10.04 -6.90
N GLU A 444 30.44 -8.71 -7.07
CA GLU A 444 31.37 -7.74 -6.50
C GLU A 444 31.43 -7.87 -4.97
N ILE A 445 30.27 -7.94 -4.30
CA ILE A 445 30.20 -8.05 -2.84
C ILE A 445 30.73 -9.41 -2.37
N LEU A 446 30.41 -10.52 -3.06
CA LEU A 446 30.97 -11.85 -2.77
C LEU A 446 32.48 -11.88 -2.89
N ALA A 447 33.05 -11.27 -3.94
CA ALA A 447 34.50 -11.15 -4.09
C ALA A 447 35.13 -10.42 -2.88
N CYS A 448 34.53 -9.31 -2.44
CA CYS A 448 34.99 -8.58 -1.26
C CYS A 448 34.85 -9.39 0.03
N CYS A 449 33.75 -10.15 0.21
CA CYS A 449 33.54 -10.98 1.39
C CYS A 449 34.59 -12.10 1.50
N HIS A 450 34.86 -12.84 0.40
CA HIS A 450 35.87 -13.89 0.38
C HIS A 450 37.28 -13.33 0.55
N ALA A 451 37.60 -12.18 -0.05
CA ALA A 451 38.88 -11.51 0.17
C ALA A 451 39.06 -11.10 1.65
N ALA A 452 38.01 -10.60 2.30
CA ALA A 452 38.05 -10.22 3.71
C ALA A 452 38.17 -11.44 4.65
N LEU A 453 37.76 -12.63 4.17
CA LEU A 453 37.91 -13.93 4.88
C LEU A 453 39.25 -14.59 4.61
N GLY A 454 40.09 -14.08 3.68
CA GLY A 454 41.33 -14.67 3.24
C GLY A 454 41.16 -15.86 2.28
N ASP A 455 39.96 -16.05 1.74
CA ASP A 455 39.63 -17.09 0.76
C ASP A 455 39.87 -16.56 -0.66
N TRP A 456 41.11 -16.51 -1.06
CA TRP A 456 41.57 -15.87 -2.30
C TRP A 456 41.11 -16.62 -3.57
N GLU A 457 40.88 -17.94 -3.48
CA GLU A 457 40.42 -18.73 -4.62
C GLU A 457 38.98 -18.35 -5.00
N GLU A 458 38.09 -18.39 -4.05
CA GLU A 458 36.70 -17.98 -4.26
C GLU A 458 36.59 -16.46 -4.55
N ALA A 459 37.39 -15.61 -3.90
CA ALA A 459 37.41 -14.18 -4.19
C ALA A 459 37.72 -13.91 -5.67
N ARG A 460 38.76 -14.55 -6.24
CA ARG A 460 39.11 -14.44 -7.67
C ARG A 460 38.01 -15.00 -8.58
N LYS A 461 37.37 -16.09 -8.21
CA LYS A 461 36.27 -16.67 -8.98
C LYS A 461 35.12 -15.68 -9.13
N TRP A 462 34.68 -15.08 -8.03
CA TRP A 462 33.59 -14.09 -8.02
C TRP A 462 33.97 -12.77 -8.71
N SER A 463 35.20 -12.30 -8.54
CA SER A 463 35.71 -11.13 -9.27
C SER A 463 35.71 -11.35 -10.79
N ARG A 464 36.13 -12.55 -11.26
CA ARG A 464 36.04 -12.89 -12.70
C ARG A 464 34.60 -12.89 -13.21
N GLN A 465 33.65 -13.42 -12.44
CA GLN A 465 32.23 -13.38 -12.82
C GLN A 465 31.70 -11.94 -12.93
N PHE A 466 32.09 -11.07 -12.01
CA PHE A 466 31.76 -9.65 -12.07
C PHE A 466 32.32 -8.99 -13.33
N LEU A 467 33.61 -9.19 -13.63
CA LEU A 467 34.26 -8.60 -14.80
C LEU A 467 33.72 -9.10 -16.14
N LEU A 468 33.33 -10.39 -16.23
CA LEU A 468 32.75 -10.97 -17.45
C LEU A 468 31.41 -10.35 -17.84
N LEU A 469 30.66 -9.82 -16.89
CA LEU A 469 29.37 -9.20 -17.18
C LEU A 469 29.52 -7.83 -17.87
N GLY A 470 30.70 -7.20 -17.83
CA GLY A 470 31.04 -5.99 -18.62
C GLY A 470 30.12 -4.79 -18.39
N ILE A 471 29.28 -4.85 -17.40
CA ILE A 471 28.22 -3.88 -17.19
C ILE A 471 28.78 -2.78 -16.31
N GLY A 472 28.88 -1.58 -16.86
CA GLY A 472 28.91 -0.36 -16.08
C GLY A 472 27.61 -0.26 -15.27
N THR A 473 27.49 -1.07 -14.23
CA THR A 473 26.46 -0.87 -13.22
C THR A 473 26.77 0.45 -12.56
N GLY A 474 25.82 1.37 -12.60
CA GLY A 474 25.97 2.64 -11.92
C GLY A 474 26.49 2.42 -10.52
N ASP A 475 27.34 3.31 -10.08
CA ASP A 475 27.99 3.19 -8.79
C ASP A 475 26.97 3.41 -7.67
N ILE A 476 26.21 2.35 -7.33
CA ILE A 476 25.22 2.38 -6.24
C ILE A 476 25.87 2.78 -4.90
N LEU A 477 27.20 2.65 -4.79
CA LEU A 477 27.97 3.06 -3.62
C LEU A 477 28.54 4.48 -3.75
N ALA A 478 28.21 5.22 -4.82
CA ALA A 478 28.70 6.60 -5.01
C ALA A 478 28.42 7.50 -3.80
N PRO A 479 27.22 7.48 -3.16
CA PRO A 479 26.98 8.27 -1.95
C PRO A 479 27.94 7.91 -0.81
N LEU A 480 28.29 6.64 -0.66
CA LEU A 480 29.26 6.18 0.33
C LEU A 480 30.66 6.74 0.05
N ARG A 481 31.08 6.78 -1.22
CA ARG A 481 32.40 7.32 -1.60
C ARG A 481 32.57 8.78 -1.25
N HIS A 482 31.53 9.57 -1.44
CA HIS A 482 31.57 11.00 -1.11
C HIS A 482 31.61 11.29 0.38
N ARG A 483 30.78 10.58 1.16
CA ARG A 483 30.63 10.84 2.61
C ARG A 483 31.62 10.06 3.47
N ASN A 484 31.98 8.86 3.06
CA ASN A 484 32.85 7.95 3.80
C ASN A 484 33.88 7.28 2.89
N PRO A 485 34.87 8.05 2.39
CA PRO A 485 35.86 7.54 1.44
C PRO A 485 36.69 6.37 2.00
N GLN A 486 36.89 6.32 3.31
CA GLN A 486 37.58 5.21 3.99
C GLN A 486 36.83 3.87 3.81
N PHE A 487 35.50 3.86 3.86
CA PHE A 487 34.71 2.64 3.64
C PHE A 487 34.74 2.22 2.16
N ALA A 488 34.61 3.18 1.27
CA ALA A 488 34.73 2.91 -0.16
C ALA A 488 36.16 2.43 -0.52
N ASN A 489 37.19 2.92 0.15
CA ASN A 489 38.56 2.46 -0.03
C ASN A 489 38.75 1.03 0.49
N ARG A 490 38.12 0.66 1.60
CA ARG A 490 38.16 -0.73 2.09
C ARG A 490 37.52 -1.69 1.09
N LEU A 491 36.34 -1.37 0.53
CA LEU A 491 35.69 -2.20 -0.49
C LEU A 491 36.57 -2.32 -1.74
N ARG A 492 37.13 -1.21 -2.23
CA ARG A 492 38.06 -1.22 -3.36
C ARG A 492 39.34 -2.02 -3.07
N HIS A 493 39.86 -1.94 -1.86
CA HIS A 493 41.03 -2.71 -1.46
C HIS A 493 40.77 -4.21 -1.54
N TRP A 494 39.66 -4.69 -0.99
CA TRP A 494 39.30 -6.11 -1.06
C TRP A 494 39.04 -6.56 -2.50
N LEU A 495 38.40 -5.74 -3.33
CA LEU A 495 38.19 -6.06 -4.73
C LEU A 495 39.51 -6.12 -5.50
N ALA A 496 40.43 -5.17 -5.30
CA ALA A 496 41.76 -5.18 -5.89
C ALA A 496 42.58 -6.42 -5.47
N LEU A 497 42.50 -6.83 -4.20
CA LEU A 497 43.12 -8.06 -3.73
C LEU A 497 42.51 -9.30 -4.41
N ALA A 498 41.20 -9.30 -4.65
CA ALA A 498 40.53 -10.38 -5.38
C ALA A 498 40.93 -10.46 -6.86
N GLU A 499 41.33 -9.35 -7.47
CA GLU A 499 41.77 -9.26 -8.88
C GLU A 499 43.25 -9.63 -9.07
N THR A 500 44.07 -9.40 -8.06
CA THR A 500 45.54 -9.63 -8.16
C THR A 500 45.88 -11.11 -7.94
N SER A 501 46.87 -11.58 -8.69
CA SER A 501 47.38 -12.96 -8.60
C SER A 501 48.29 -13.21 -7.39
N GLN A 502 48.66 -12.22 -6.62
CA GLN A 502 49.61 -12.30 -5.51
C GLN A 502 48.86 -12.40 -4.19
N GLN A 503 49.15 -13.46 -3.43
CA GLN A 503 48.89 -13.50 -2.00
C GLN A 503 49.65 -12.36 -1.33
N PRO A 504 49.09 -11.72 -0.29
CA PRO A 504 49.81 -10.68 0.43
C PRO A 504 51.08 -11.17 1.07
#